data_8089ce3c470b6d71310c7077254227d2
#
_entry.id   8089ce3c470b6d71310c7077254227d2
#
_cell.length_a   1.000
_cell.length_b   1.000
_cell.length_c   1.000
_cell.angle_alpha   90.00
_cell.angle_beta   90.00
_cell.angle_gamma   90.00
#
_symmetry.space_group_name_H-M   'P 1'
#
loop_
_entity.id
_entity.type
_entity.pdbx_description
1 polymer ?
#
loop_
_entity_poly.entity_id
_entity_poly.type
_entity_poly.pdbx_seq_one_letter_code
_entity_poly.pdbx_strand_id
1 'polypeptide(L)'
;MAKQTIIVMSDSHGDRSIVEAIKEKYLGQVDGIFHNGDSELKSDDPVWEGIHVVQGNMDFYDGYPERLVTQLGPTRIIQTHGHLFQINFSLQKLDLWAQEEEADICLYGHLHIPDAWKEGRTLFVNPGSVSQPRGLIRECLYAKIEITDSNFKVEYYTRDHELYPELTKEFSR
;
A
#
# COMPACT_ATOMS: atom_id res chain seq x y z
N MET A 1 -16.81 -1.70 15.72
CA MET A 1 -15.35 -1.60 15.95
C MET A 1 -14.91 -0.14 15.97
N ALA A 2 -13.82 0.13 16.62
CA ALA A 2 -13.22 1.45 16.54
C ALA A 2 -12.65 1.66 15.12
N LYS A 3 -12.63 2.90 14.67
CA LYS A 3 -12.03 3.26 13.38
C LYS A 3 -10.54 2.90 13.38
N GLN A 4 -10.09 2.24 12.32
CA GLN A 4 -8.68 1.96 12.10
C GLN A 4 -8.16 2.84 10.96
N THR A 5 -6.89 3.21 11.03
CA THR A 5 -6.24 4.01 10.00
C THR A 5 -4.92 3.36 9.63
N ILE A 6 -4.66 3.20 8.34
CA ILE A 6 -3.38 2.70 7.84
C ILE A 6 -2.81 3.65 6.79
N ILE A 7 -1.49 3.64 6.68
CA ILE A 7 -0.74 4.39 5.67
C ILE A 7 -0.07 3.39 4.73
N VAL A 8 -0.15 3.66 3.44
CA VAL A 8 0.35 2.77 2.39
C VAL A 8 1.21 3.56 1.42
N MET A 9 2.45 3.12 1.23
CA MET A 9 3.37 3.69 0.24
C MET A 9 3.96 2.57 -0.61
N SER A 10 4.56 2.91 -1.74
CA SER A 10 5.17 1.93 -2.62
C SER A 10 6.16 2.59 -3.58
N ASP A 11 7.06 1.75 -4.13
CA ASP A 11 7.89 2.13 -5.27
C ASP A 11 8.70 3.40 -5.01
N SER A 12 9.46 3.39 -3.91
CA SER A 12 10.30 4.51 -3.50
C SER A 12 11.68 4.53 -4.19
N HIS A 13 12.07 3.41 -4.82
CA HIS A 13 13.22 3.31 -5.72
C HIS A 13 14.50 4.01 -5.20
N GLY A 14 14.95 3.62 -4.01
CA GLY A 14 16.17 4.12 -3.41
C GLY A 14 16.02 5.40 -2.59
N ASP A 15 14.86 6.03 -2.62
CA ASP A 15 14.61 7.24 -1.85
C ASP A 15 14.23 6.91 -0.40
N ARG A 16 15.26 6.68 0.40
CA ARG A 16 15.09 6.36 1.82
C ARG A 16 14.46 7.52 2.60
N SER A 17 14.73 8.75 2.17
CA SER A 17 14.29 9.95 2.91
C SER A 17 12.77 10.07 2.96
N ILE A 18 12.06 9.72 1.88
CA ILE A 18 10.59 9.78 1.90
C ILE A 18 9.99 8.67 2.78
N VAL A 19 10.60 7.48 2.78
CA VAL A 19 10.16 6.39 3.64
C VAL A 19 10.30 6.80 5.11
N GLU A 20 11.45 7.37 5.46
CA GLU A 20 11.74 7.86 6.80
C GLU A 20 10.79 9.00 7.22
N ALA A 21 10.54 9.94 6.31
CA ALA A 21 9.63 11.06 6.59
C ALA A 21 8.20 10.60 6.87
N ILE A 22 7.69 9.64 6.09
CA ILE A 22 6.36 9.07 6.30
C ILE A 22 6.31 8.32 7.64
N LYS A 23 7.35 7.53 7.91
CA LYS A 23 7.45 6.81 9.20
C LYS A 23 7.43 7.78 10.38
N GLU A 24 8.25 8.83 10.34
CA GLU A 24 8.31 9.81 11.42
C GLU A 24 6.97 10.48 11.68
N LYS A 25 6.24 10.77 10.61
CA LYS A 25 4.93 11.43 10.73
C LYS A 25 3.87 10.52 11.36
N TYR A 26 3.86 9.25 11.00
CA TYR A 26 2.72 8.38 11.29
C TYR A 26 2.96 7.27 12.31
N LEU A 27 4.21 6.88 12.57
CA LEU A 27 4.50 5.81 13.53
C LEU A 27 3.97 6.18 14.92
N GLY A 28 3.12 5.30 15.48
CA GLY A 28 2.46 5.56 16.74
C GLY A 28 1.19 6.40 16.63
N GLN A 29 0.89 6.93 15.44
CA GLN A 29 -0.32 7.74 15.19
C GLN A 29 -1.38 6.96 14.41
N VAL A 30 -0.99 5.88 13.75
CA VAL A 30 -1.87 5.04 12.94
C VAL A 30 -1.74 3.59 13.36
N ASP A 31 -2.66 2.74 12.90
CA ASP A 31 -2.70 1.33 13.27
C ASP A 31 -1.71 0.47 12.48
N GLY A 32 -1.28 0.93 11.31
CA GLY A 32 -0.29 0.22 10.52
C GLY A 32 0.30 1.08 9.40
N ILE A 33 1.56 0.79 9.04
CA ILE A 33 2.26 1.41 7.92
C ILE A 33 2.76 0.30 7.01
N PHE A 34 2.49 0.43 5.71
CA PHE A 34 2.75 -0.60 4.70
C PHE A 34 3.57 -0.02 3.55
N HIS A 35 4.54 -0.80 3.07
CA HIS A 35 5.31 -0.49 1.86
C HIS A 35 5.21 -1.68 0.91
N ASN A 36 4.73 -1.44 -0.31
CA ASN A 36 4.38 -2.51 -1.26
C ASN A 36 5.52 -2.95 -2.18
N GLY A 37 6.76 -2.64 -1.83
CA GLY A 37 7.94 -3.13 -2.57
C GLY A 37 8.57 -2.11 -3.49
N ASP A 38 9.70 -2.50 -4.07
CA ASP A 38 10.58 -1.64 -4.87
C ASP A 38 11.10 -0.44 -4.08
N SER A 39 11.57 -0.71 -2.86
CA SER A 39 12.28 0.27 -2.07
C SER A 39 13.74 0.41 -2.49
N GLU A 40 14.32 -0.70 -2.99
CA GLU A 40 15.74 -0.83 -3.33
C GLU A 40 16.65 -0.59 -2.11
N LEU A 41 16.10 -0.67 -0.90
CA LEU A 41 16.84 -0.61 0.35
C LEU A 41 17.12 -2.03 0.83
N LYS A 42 18.10 -2.17 1.72
CA LYS A 42 18.37 -3.47 2.33
C LYS A 42 17.24 -3.89 3.24
N SER A 43 16.96 -5.19 3.27
CA SER A 43 15.88 -5.74 4.10
C SER A 43 16.13 -5.59 5.60
N ASP A 44 17.37 -5.42 6.02
CA ASP A 44 17.76 -5.18 7.42
C ASP A 44 17.90 -3.69 7.77
N ASP A 45 17.52 -2.80 6.88
CA ASP A 45 17.56 -1.36 7.15
C ASP A 45 16.67 -1.05 8.36
N PRO A 46 17.17 -0.30 9.35
CA PRO A 46 16.37 0.06 10.53
C PRO A 46 15.10 0.84 10.23
N VAL A 47 14.98 1.44 9.05
CA VAL A 47 13.76 2.15 8.65
C VAL A 47 12.53 1.22 8.65
N TRP A 48 12.73 -0.08 8.42
CA TRP A 48 11.63 -1.03 8.33
C TRP A 48 11.00 -1.39 9.68
N GLU A 49 11.62 -1.01 10.79
CA GLU A 49 11.01 -1.25 12.08
C GLU A 49 9.68 -0.51 12.17
N GLY A 50 8.59 -1.26 12.40
CA GLY A 50 7.24 -0.71 12.44
C GLY A 50 6.55 -0.57 11.09
N ILE A 51 7.18 -1.04 10.00
CA ILE A 51 6.61 -1.02 8.66
C ILE A 51 6.49 -2.45 8.12
N HIS A 52 5.32 -2.79 7.58
CA HIS A 52 5.10 -4.04 6.86
C HIS A 52 5.56 -3.85 5.42
N VAL A 53 6.63 -4.55 5.02
CA VAL A 53 7.23 -4.36 3.70
C VAL A 53 7.35 -5.68 2.95
N VAL A 54 7.11 -5.66 1.64
CA VAL A 54 7.25 -6.82 0.75
C VAL A 54 8.31 -6.56 -0.31
N GLN A 55 8.76 -7.62 -0.97
CA GLN A 55 9.73 -7.57 -2.04
C GLN A 55 9.09 -7.16 -3.36
N GLY A 56 9.66 -6.16 -4.03
CA GLY A 56 9.34 -5.84 -5.40
C GLY A 56 10.33 -6.48 -6.39
N ASN A 57 10.08 -6.29 -7.69
CA ASN A 57 10.93 -6.85 -8.74
C ASN A 57 12.31 -6.17 -8.82
N MET A 58 12.45 -4.98 -8.25
CA MET A 58 13.72 -4.24 -8.20
C MET A 58 14.45 -4.40 -6.86
N ASP A 59 13.94 -5.23 -5.96
CA ASP A 59 14.56 -5.49 -4.66
C ASP A 59 15.46 -6.71 -4.76
N PHE A 60 16.77 -6.48 -4.88
CA PHE A 60 17.75 -7.54 -5.10
C PHE A 60 18.39 -8.05 -3.81
N TYR A 61 17.99 -7.51 -2.66
CA TYR A 61 18.48 -7.96 -1.35
C TYR A 61 17.59 -9.07 -0.80
N ASP A 62 18.19 -10.10 -0.24
CA ASP A 62 17.44 -11.18 0.40
C ASP A 62 16.79 -10.70 1.70
N GLY A 63 15.72 -11.37 2.10
CA GLY A 63 15.08 -11.16 3.40
C GLY A 63 13.70 -10.47 3.35
N TYR A 64 13.31 -9.97 2.19
CA TYR A 64 11.94 -9.46 2.03
C TYR A 64 10.98 -10.60 1.71
N PRO A 65 9.81 -10.67 2.37
CA PRO A 65 8.77 -11.59 1.93
C PRO A 65 8.15 -11.11 0.61
N GLU A 66 7.76 -12.07 -0.24
CA GLU A 66 7.11 -11.75 -1.51
C GLU A 66 5.67 -11.28 -1.30
N ARG A 67 5.04 -11.73 -0.23
CA ARG A 67 3.66 -11.36 0.14
C ARG A 67 3.48 -11.51 1.64
N LEU A 68 2.56 -10.73 2.18
CA LEU A 68 2.22 -10.73 3.60
C LEU A 68 0.71 -10.82 3.79
N VAL A 69 0.31 -11.47 4.86
CA VAL A 69 -1.05 -11.44 5.38
C VAL A 69 -0.96 -10.87 6.79
N THR A 70 -1.60 -9.74 7.02
CA THR A 70 -1.56 -9.06 8.32
C THR A 70 -2.97 -9.00 8.89
N GLN A 71 -3.15 -9.55 10.08
CA GLN A 71 -4.41 -9.44 10.80
C GLN A 71 -4.32 -8.22 11.73
N LEU A 72 -4.99 -7.14 11.37
CA LEU A 72 -5.01 -5.90 12.12
C LEU A 72 -6.33 -5.80 12.88
N GLY A 73 -6.37 -6.37 14.10
CA GLY A 73 -7.63 -6.53 14.82
C GLY A 73 -8.63 -7.34 13.98
N PRO A 74 -9.83 -6.79 13.70
CA PRO A 74 -10.81 -7.50 12.87
C PRO A 74 -10.55 -7.41 11.36
N THR A 75 -9.55 -6.66 10.92
CA THR A 75 -9.30 -6.37 9.51
C THR A 75 -8.18 -7.25 8.97
N ARG A 76 -8.47 -8.01 7.92
CA ARG A 76 -7.48 -8.86 7.26
C ARG A 76 -6.94 -8.17 6.02
N ILE A 77 -5.63 -7.87 6.05
CA ILE A 77 -4.94 -7.13 5.00
C ILE A 77 -3.94 -8.05 4.31
N ILE A 78 -4.03 -8.17 3.01
CA ILE A 78 -3.02 -8.86 2.21
C ILE A 78 -2.21 -7.83 1.42
N GLN A 79 -0.95 -8.15 1.18
CA GLN A 79 0.01 -7.23 0.60
C GLN A 79 0.99 -7.97 -0.30
N THR A 80 1.21 -7.45 -1.50
CA THR A 80 2.22 -7.92 -2.45
C THR A 80 2.61 -6.77 -3.37
N HIS A 81 3.78 -6.86 -4.00
CA HIS A 81 4.15 -5.86 -5.00
C HIS A 81 3.27 -5.95 -6.25
N GLY A 82 3.00 -7.16 -6.71
CA GLY A 82 2.11 -7.42 -7.84
C GLY A 82 2.79 -8.04 -9.06
N HIS A 83 4.11 -7.91 -9.21
CA HIS A 83 4.83 -8.46 -10.36
C HIS A 83 4.66 -9.99 -10.49
N LEU A 84 4.53 -10.70 -9.36
CA LEU A 84 4.33 -12.15 -9.34
C LEU A 84 2.89 -12.55 -9.69
N PHE A 85 1.96 -11.60 -9.70
CA PHE A 85 0.56 -11.81 -10.04
C PHE A 85 0.22 -11.30 -11.45
N GLN A 86 1.23 -10.93 -12.25
CA GLN A 86 1.07 -10.51 -13.65
C GLN A 86 0.08 -9.35 -13.82
N ILE A 87 0.11 -8.39 -12.89
CA ILE A 87 -0.86 -7.28 -12.88
C ILE A 87 -0.71 -6.32 -14.07
N ASN A 88 0.39 -6.39 -14.81
CA ASN A 88 0.54 -5.63 -16.06
C ASN A 88 -0.47 -6.08 -17.13
N PHE A 89 -0.97 -7.30 -17.02
CA PHE A 89 -1.93 -7.87 -17.97
C PHE A 89 -3.35 -7.89 -17.44
N SER A 90 -3.52 -8.24 -16.16
CA SER A 90 -4.83 -8.41 -15.53
C SER A 90 -4.70 -8.43 -14.02
N LEU A 91 -5.73 -7.96 -13.34
CA LEU A 91 -5.81 -8.01 -11.87
C LEU A 91 -6.51 -9.29 -11.37
N GLN A 92 -6.84 -10.21 -12.28
CA GLN A 92 -7.60 -11.42 -11.95
C GLN A 92 -6.89 -12.32 -10.93
N LYS A 93 -5.59 -12.55 -11.11
CA LYS A 93 -4.82 -13.40 -10.18
C LYS A 93 -4.76 -12.80 -8.79
N LEU A 94 -4.62 -11.48 -8.71
CA LEU A 94 -4.61 -10.76 -7.46
C LEU A 94 -5.97 -10.88 -6.76
N ASP A 95 -7.06 -10.76 -7.52
CA ASP A 95 -8.41 -10.91 -6.99
C ASP A 95 -8.66 -12.35 -6.48
N LEU A 96 -8.18 -13.36 -7.19
CA LEU A 96 -8.31 -14.76 -6.74
C LEU A 96 -7.58 -14.98 -5.42
N TRP A 97 -6.39 -14.42 -5.25
CA TRP A 97 -5.67 -14.52 -3.99
C TRP A 97 -6.43 -13.81 -2.87
N ALA A 98 -6.99 -12.63 -3.15
CA ALA A 98 -7.81 -11.92 -2.17
C ALA A 98 -9.02 -12.73 -1.72
N GLN A 99 -9.67 -13.42 -2.64
CA GLN A 99 -10.81 -14.30 -2.32
C GLN A 99 -10.38 -15.51 -1.47
N GLU A 100 -9.27 -16.16 -1.83
CA GLU A 100 -8.72 -17.28 -1.05
C GLU A 100 -8.42 -16.88 0.40
N GLU A 101 -7.87 -15.69 0.58
CA GLU A 101 -7.51 -15.18 1.90
C GLU A 101 -8.68 -14.55 2.65
N GLU A 102 -9.82 -14.39 2.00
CA GLU A 102 -10.98 -13.66 2.56
C GLU A 102 -10.57 -12.27 3.04
N ALA A 103 -9.79 -11.58 2.21
CA ALA A 103 -9.20 -10.30 2.58
C ALA A 103 -10.22 -9.17 2.60
N ASP A 104 -10.08 -8.29 3.58
CA ASP A 104 -10.82 -7.02 3.62
C ASP A 104 -10.13 -5.99 2.72
N ILE A 105 -8.81 -6.00 2.70
CA ILE A 105 -7.99 -5.06 1.93
C ILE A 105 -6.86 -5.80 1.24
N CYS A 106 -6.61 -5.48 -0.03
CA CYS A 106 -5.47 -5.94 -0.82
C CYS A 106 -4.64 -4.74 -1.25
N LEU A 107 -3.40 -4.70 -0.81
CA LEU A 107 -2.45 -3.63 -1.12
C LEU A 107 -1.44 -4.10 -2.16
N TYR A 108 -1.20 -3.29 -3.19
CA TYR A 108 -0.25 -3.62 -4.26
C TYR A 108 0.42 -2.37 -4.80
N GLY A 109 1.42 -2.54 -5.66
CA GLY A 109 2.16 -1.45 -6.27
C GLY A 109 2.52 -1.75 -7.72
N HIS A 110 3.81 -1.64 -8.07
CA HIS A 110 4.40 -2.03 -9.36
C HIS A 110 4.02 -1.13 -10.55
N LEU A 111 2.76 -0.76 -10.69
CA LEU A 111 2.28 0.03 -11.83
C LEU A 111 2.62 1.51 -11.72
N HIS A 112 2.96 2.00 -10.53
CA HIS A 112 3.23 3.42 -10.25
C HIS A 112 2.03 4.32 -10.55
N ILE A 113 0.82 3.76 -10.55
CA ILE A 113 -0.43 4.48 -10.85
C ILE A 113 -1.36 4.33 -9.65
N PRO A 114 -1.77 5.45 -9.02
CA PRO A 114 -2.70 5.35 -7.89
C PRO A 114 -4.05 4.85 -8.36
N ASP A 115 -4.61 3.90 -7.62
CA ASP A 115 -5.93 3.34 -7.93
C ASP A 115 -6.56 2.76 -6.66
N ALA A 116 -7.86 2.91 -6.53
CA ALA A 116 -8.64 2.32 -5.45
C ALA A 116 -9.97 1.83 -6.02
N TRP A 117 -10.30 0.57 -5.76
CA TRP A 117 -11.52 -0.05 -6.26
C TRP A 117 -11.92 -1.21 -5.37
N LYS A 118 -13.17 -1.63 -5.45
CA LYS A 118 -13.69 -2.70 -4.62
C LYS A 118 -14.25 -3.82 -5.49
N GLU A 119 -13.88 -5.06 -5.18
CA GLU A 119 -14.42 -6.25 -5.82
C GLU A 119 -14.88 -7.21 -4.72
N GLY A 120 -16.17 -7.55 -4.72
CA GLY A 120 -16.74 -8.35 -3.65
C GLY A 120 -16.58 -7.66 -2.30
N ARG A 121 -15.99 -8.36 -1.34
CA ARG A 121 -15.72 -7.80 -0.01
C ARG A 121 -14.40 -7.04 0.09
N THR A 122 -13.54 -7.14 -0.92
CA THR A 122 -12.15 -6.67 -0.83
C THR A 122 -11.97 -5.28 -1.45
N LEU A 123 -11.37 -4.38 -0.69
CA LEU A 123 -10.88 -3.10 -1.20
C LEU A 123 -9.46 -3.31 -1.73
N PHE A 124 -9.20 -2.92 -2.98
CA PHE A 124 -7.88 -2.97 -3.61
C PHE A 124 -7.32 -1.55 -3.70
N VAL A 125 -6.09 -1.36 -3.23
CA VAL A 125 -5.46 -0.04 -3.25
C VAL A 125 -4.02 -0.13 -3.76
N ASN A 126 -3.74 0.66 -4.80
CA ASN A 126 -2.39 0.98 -5.23
C ASN A 126 -2.14 2.44 -4.81
N PRO A 127 -1.13 2.71 -3.98
CA PRO A 127 -0.88 4.08 -3.53
C PRO A 127 -0.20 4.95 -4.60
N GLY A 128 0.14 4.37 -5.75
CA GLY A 128 1.02 5.01 -6.71
C GLY A 128 2.48 4.90 -6.26
N SER A 129 3.36 5.68 -6.86
CA SER A 129 4.76 5.73 -6.45
C SER A 129 5.04 7.03 -5.71
N VAL A 130 5.77 6.94 -4.60
CA VAL A 130 6.21 8.13 -3.86
C VAL A 130 7.40 8.82 -4.54
N SER A 131 7.96 8.24 -5.62
CA SER A 131 9.18 8.74 -6.24
C SER A 131 9.12 8.82 -7.76
N GLN A 132 8.40 7.91 -8.43
CA GLN A 132 8.39 7.77 -9.89
C GLN A 132 6.98 7.55 -10.42
N PRO A 133 6.10 8.55 -10.36
CA PRO A 133 4.72 8.39 -10.81
C PRO A 133 4.64 8.13 -12.31
N ARG A 134 3.63 7.32 -12.69
CA ARG A 134 3.31 7.01 -14.09
C ARG A 134 1.82 7.28 -14.34
N GLY A 135 1.43 7.26 -15.62
CA GLY A 135 0.06 7.51 -16.03
C GLY A 135 -0.25 9.01 -16.12
N LEU A 136 -1.51 9.35 -15.96
CA LEU A 136 -1.97 10.73 -16.08
C LEU A 136 -1.66 11.58 -14.86
N ILE A 137 -1.62 10.96 -13.69
CA ILE A 137 -1.31 11.65 -12.43
C ILE A 137 0.21 11.73 -12.29
N ARG A 138 0.74 12.93 -12.24
CA ARG A 138 2.20 13.17 -12.19
C ARG A 138 2.72 13.40 -10.78
N GLU A 139 1.84 13.48 -9.79
CA GLU A 139 2.22 13.66 -8.40
C GLU A 139 2.76 12.38 -7.78
N CYS A 140 3.80 12.53 -6.95
CA CYS A 140 4.29 11.45 -6.10
C CYS A 140 3.38 11.35 -4.90
N LEU A 141 2.72 10.21 -4.71
CA LEU A 141 1.67 10.04 -3.73
C LEU A 141 1.89 8.84 -2.82
N TYR A 142 1.30 8.90 -1.65
CA TYR A 142 1.04 7.76 -0.78
C TYR A 142 -0.44 7.79 -0.36
N ALA A 143 -0.95 6.70 0.20
CA ALA A 143 -2.37 6.59 0.52
C ALA A 143 -2.60 6.47 2.03
N LYS A 144 -3.76 6.95 2.47
CA LYS A 144 -4.29 6.76 3.82
C LYS A 144 -5.66 6.09 3.68
N ILE A 145 -5.85 5.00 4.42
CA ILE A 145 -7.13 4.27 4.40
C ILE A 145 -7.72 4.32 5.80
N GLU A 146 -8.93 4.84 5.91
CA GLU A 146 -9.72 4.79 7.13
C GLU A 146 -10.75 3.66 7.02
N ILE A 147 -10.84 2.84 8.05
CA ILE A 147 -11.61 1.60 8.06
C ILE A 147 -12.61 1.66 9.21
N THR A 148 -13.89 1.49 8.90
CA THR A 148 -14.95 1.36 9.89
C THR A 148 -15.73 0.05 9.62
N ASP A 149 -16.71 -0.26 10.45
CA ASP A 149 -17.57 -1.44 10.23
C ASP A 149 -18.34 -1.35 8.91
N SER A 150 -18.68 -0.15 8.47
CA SER A 150 -19.56 0.07 7.33
C SER A 150 -18.87 0.65 6.11
N ASN A 151 -17.63 1.12 6.23
CA ASN A 151 -17.06 1.96 5.19
C ASN A 151 -15.53 1.88 5.10
N PHE A 152 -15.01 2.09 3.88
CA PHE A 152 -13.60 2.39 3.64
C PHE A 152 -13.51 3.80 3.03
N LYS A 153 -12.57 4.61 3.52
CA LYS A 153 -12.25 5.89 2.91
C LYS A 153 -10.79 5.90 2.52
N VAL A 154 -10.51 6.14 1.23
CA VAL A 154 -9.16 6.19 0.68
C VAL A 154 -8.83 7.62 0.29
N GLU A 155 -7.76 8.15 0.86
CA GLU A 155 -7.25 9.47 0.55
C GLU A 155 -5.78 9.36 0.12
N TYR A 156 -5.36 10.25 -0.77
CA TYR A 156 -3.99 10.30 -1.29
C TYR A 156 -3.33 11.60 -0.86
N TYR A 157 -2.04 11.53 -0.53
CA TYR A 157 -1.26 12.64 -0.02
C TYR A 157 0.04 12.79 -0.81
N THR A 158 0.47 14.03 -1.00
CA THR A 158 1.74 14.35 -1.65
C THR A 158 2.93 14.09 -0.72
N ARG A 159 4.14 14.20 -1.24
CA ARG A 159 5.38 14.09 -0.44
C ARG A 159 5.47 15.16 0.66
N ASP A 160 4.79 16.29 0.49
CA ASP A 160 4.70 17.35 1.50
C ASP A 160 3.55 17.11 2.49
N HIS A 161 2.92 15.93 2.42
CA HIS A 161 1.81 15.54 3.29
C HIS A 161 0.54 16.39 3.10
N GLU A 162 0.34 16.88 1.90
CA GLU A 162 -0.87 17.61 1.53
C GLU A 162 -1.86 16.69 0.84
N LEU A 163 -3.14 16.83 1.17
CA LEU A 163 -4.19 16.02 0.54
C LEU A 163 -4.26 16.30 -0.96
N TYR A 164 -4.35 15.23 -1.75
CA TYR A 164 -4.64 15.27 -3.19
C TYR A 164 -6.11 14.91 -3.37
N PRO A 165 -7.01 15.91 -3.37
CA PRO A 165 -8.45 15.64 -3.18
C PRO A 165 -9.13 14.95 -4.36
N GLU A 166 -8.60 15.06 -5.58
CA GLU A 166 -9.20 14.52 -6.79
C GLU A 166 -9.30 12.98 -6.77
N LEU A 167 -8.51 12.31 -5.92
CA LEU A 167 -8.47 10.85 -5.83
C LEU A 167 -9.18 10.29 -4.59
N THR A 168 -9.80 11.13 -3.78
CA THR A 168 -10.53 10.67 -2.59
C THR A 168 -11.71 9.80 -3.00
N LYS A 169 -11.81 8.61 -2.42
CA LYS A 169 -12.92 7.67 -2.68
C LYS A 169 -13.44 7.07 -1.39
N GLU A 170 -14.72 6.81 -1.35
CA GLU A 170 -15.36 6.08 -0.26
C GLU A 170 -16.09 4.86 -0.82
N PHE A 171 -16.05 3.77 -0.06
CA PHE A 171 -16.69 2.51 -0.44
C PHE A 171 -17.46 1.95 0.75
N SER A 172 -18.68 1.50 0.51
CA SER A 172 -19.43 0.72 1.51
C SER A 172 -18.85 -0.68 1.60
N ARG A 173 -18.85 -1.25 2.79
CA ARG A 173 -18.39 -2.61 3.04
C ARG A 173 -19.50 -3.63 2.82
#